data_fa2ce20479a72c08c798b920b3db11e5
#
_entry.id   fa2ce20479a72c08c798b920b3db11e5
#
_cell.length_a   1.000
_cell.length_b   1.000
_cell.length_c   1.000
_cell.angle_alpha   90.00
_cell.angle_beta   90.00
_cell.angle_gamma   90.00
#
_symmetry.space_group_name_H-M   'P 1'
#
loop_
_entity.id
_entity.type
_entity.pdbx_description
1 polymer ?
#
loop_
_entity_poly.entity_id
_entity_poly.type
_entity_poly.pdbx_seq_one_letter_code
_entity_poly.pdbx_strand_id
1 'polypeptide(L)'
;MARYVPRMVDNLLGELLAELPAVLLVGPRATGKTTTAARHAASLVRLDRPAEAAAFHADPDAALASFDEPIALDEWQEVPTVLGAVKRAVDADPRGGRFLLTGSVRADIEAETWPGTGRVVRVGMFPMAVAERLERATRPLIDRLMDDQPLEPAAPATDLRGYIELALQGGFPELLSLSERGRRRWLDSYVDQLLTRDAALVDRGRDPARLRRYLEAYALNSAGLAEDKTLYDAAGIDRRTALAYEALLVNLQVVEALPAWTSNRLKRLTLSPKRYLIDPALFAGIIGVTESAVLRDGDLLGRVLDTFVAAQLRAEADVARHRARLYHLRQEQGRHEIDLLAEVGAERVIGIEVKATSAPDPSSAAHLTWLRDRLGDRFVAGVVLHTGPATFGLGDRIIAAPISTLWA
;
A
#
# COMPACT_ATOMS: atom_id res chain seq x y z
N MET A 1 -26.28 -9.14 1.29
CA MET A 1 -25.02 -8.35 1.20
C MET A 1 -23.94 -9.13 1.92
N ALA A 2 -22.72 -9.19 1.35
CA ALA A 2 -21.60 -9.79 2.06
C ALA A 2 -21.36 -9.01 3.36
N ARG A 3 -20.95 -9.71 4.42
CA ARG A 3 -20.63 -9.10 5.71
C ARG A 3 -19.44 -8.15 5.53
N TYR A 4 -19.51 -6.94 6.08
CA TYR A 4 -18.38 -6.01 6.11
C TYR A 4 -17.26 -6.58 7.00
N VAL A 5 -16.05 -6.56 6.49
CA VAL A 5 -14.85 -6.88 7.26
C VAL A 5 -14.25 -5.56 7.74
N PRO A 6 -14.10 -5.35 9.06
CA PRO A 6 -13.49 -4.13 9.58
C PRO A 6 -12.10 -3.88 8.99
N ARG A 7 -11.82 -2.61 8.66
CA ARG A 7 -10.57 -2.20 8.06
C ARG A 7 -9.70 -1.48 9.10
N MET A 8 -8.38 -1.62 9.00
CA MET A 8 -7.46 -0.87 9.87
C MET A 8 -7.72 0.64 9.82
N VAL A 9 -8.10 1.14 8.65
CA VAL A 9 -8.38 2.55 8.42
C VAL A 9 -9.66 3.06 9.11
N ASP A 10 -10.58 2.18 9.54
CA ASP A 10 -11.87 2.60 10.10
C ASP A 10 -11.72 3.50 11.35
N ASN A 11 -10.83 3.13 12.28
CA ASN A 11 -10.60 3.91 13.48
C ASN A 11 -10.03 5.30 13.13
N LEU A 12 -9.01 5.32 12.24
CA LEU A 12 -8.41 6.57 11.79
C LEU A 12 -9.42 7.47 11.07
N LEU A 13 -10.30 6.90 10.24
CA LEU A 13 -11.35 7.65 9.56
C LEU A 13 -12.33 8.25 10.58
N GLY A 14 -12.72 7.49 11.61
CA GLY A 14 -13.59 7.99 12.69
C GLY A 14 -12.96 9.16 13.45
N GLU A 15 -11.68 9.04 13.81
CA GLU A 15 -10.92 10.09 14.50
C GLU A 15 -10.79 11.35 13.61
N LEU A 16 -10.39 11.19 12.37
CA LEU A 16 -10.21 12.32 11.45
C LEU A 16 -11.54 13.02 11.11
N LEU A 17 -12.61 12.28 10.88
CA LEU A 17 -13.93 12.86 10.62
C LEU A 17 -14.48 13.60 11.86
N ALA A 18 -14.12 13.21 13.08
CA ALA A 18 -14.51 13.96 14.27
C ALA A 18 -13.88 15.36 14.34
N GLU A 19 -12.71 15.55 13.76
CA GLU A 19 -11.91 16.78 13.83
C GLU A 19 -11.90 17.60 12.52
N LEU A 20 -11.94 16.92 11.38
CA LEU A 20 -11.73 17.52 10.08
C LEU A 20 -13.01 17.59 9.25
N PRO A 21 -13.22 18.69 8.50
CA PRO A 21 -14.43 18.87 7.68
C PRO A 21 -14.51 17.92 6.50
N ALA A 22 -13.37 17.53 5.92
CA ALA A 22 -13.36 16.66 4.76
C ALA A 22 -12.14 15.72 4.74
N VAL A 23 -12.40 14.45 4.41
CA VAL A 23 -11.37 13.41 4.24
C VAL A 23 -11.49 12.81 2.84
N LEU A 24 -10.36 12.56 2.19
CA LEU A 24 -10.27 11.87 0.91
C LEU A 24 -9.62 10.50 1.10
N LEU A 25 -10.40 9.45 0.91
CA LEU A 25 -9.95 8.06 0.96
C LEU A 25 -9.46 7.64 -0.43
N VAL A 26 -8.15 7.41 -0.58
CA VAL A 26 -7.51 7.02 -1.83
C VAL A 26 -6.94 5.61 -1.73
N GLY A 27 -6.95 4.88 -2.83
CA GLY A 27 -6.41 3.52 -2.85
C GLY A 27 -6.64 2.83 -4.20
N PRO A 28 -6.04 1.66 -4.45
CA PRO A 28 -6.24 0.89 -5.67
C PRO A 28 -7.72 0.59 -5.92
N ARG A 29 -8.08 0.29 -7.16
CA ARG A 29 -9.42 -0.22 -7.47
C ARG A 29 -9.70 -1.52 -6.72
N ALA A 30 -10.96 -1.79 -6.45
CA ALA A 30 -11.45 -3.02 -5.80
C ALA A 30 -10.90 -3.27 -4.37
N THR A 31 -10.44 -2.25 -3.65
CA THR A 31 -10.01 -2.37 -2.24
C THR A 31 -11.14 -2.17 -1.22
N GLY A 32 -12.35 -1.83 -1.67
CA GLY A 32 -13.53 -1.66 -0.81
C GLY A 32 -13.76 -0.23 -0.31
N LYS A 33 -13.16 0.80 -0.93
CA LYS A 33 -13.31 2.22 -0.53
C LYS A 33 -14.77 2.66 -0.38
N THR A 34 -15.59 2.40 -1.39
CA THR A 34 -17.03 2.70 -1.37
C THR A 34 -17.74 2.05 -0.18
N THR A 35 -17.43 0.79 0.10
CA THR A 35 -18.03 0.03 1.21
C THR A 35 -17.60 0.61 2.56
N THR A 36 -16.33 0.96 2.71
CA THR A 36 -15.80 1.61 3.91
C THR A 36 -16.41 3.01 4.08
N ALA A 37 -16.42 3.83 3.03
CA ALA A 37 -17.02 5.16 3.08
C ALA A 37 -18.50 5.15 3.51
N ALA A 38 -19.27 4.20 2.98
CA ALA A 38 -20.67 4.02 3.35
C ALA A 38 -20.90 3.68 4.85
N ARG A 39 -19.87 3.18 5.55
CA ARG A 39 -19.93 2.92 7.01
C ARG A 39 -19.75 4.17 7.85
N HIS A 40 -19.08 5.17 7.30
CA HIS A 40 -18.72 6.41 7.98
C HIS A 40 -19.57 7.61 7.56
N ALA A 41 -20.54 7.39 6.67
CA ALA A 41 -21.39 8.47 6.13
C ALA A 41 -22.88 8.23 6.43
N ALA A 42 -23.61 9.32 6.61
CA ALA A 42 -25.07 9.30 6.70
C ALA A 42 -25.70 9.19 5.29
N SER A 43 -25.06 9.82 4.30
CA SER A 43 -25.47 9.77 2.90
C SER A 43 -24.35 9.27 2.00
N LEU A 44 -24.66 8.37 1.04
CA LEU A 44 -23.74 7.90 0.02
C LEU A 44 -24.23 8.33 -1.36
N VAL A 45 -23.43 9.11 -2.07
CA VAL A 45 -23.66 9.54 -3.44
C VAL A 45 -22.64 8.90 -4.37
N ARG A 46 -23.10 8.17 -5.38
CA ARG A 46 -22.24 7.50 -6.36
C ARG A 46 -22.16 8.31 -7.64
N LEU A 47 -21.08 9.07 -7.78
CA LEU A 47 -20.90 9.98 -8.90
C LEU A 47 -20.58 9.27 -10.23
N ASP A 48 -20.26 7.97 -10.20
CA ASP A 48 -20.17 7.10 -11.39
C ASP A 48 -21.54 6.73 -11.96
N ARG A 49 -22.64 7.04 -11.25
CA ARG A 49 -24.01 6.80 -11.71
C ARG A 49 -24.62 8.05 -12.33
N PRO A 50 -24.99 8.03 -13.62
CA PRO A 50 -25.50 9.22 -14.31
C PRO A 50 -26.68 9.90 -13.60
N ALA A 51 -27.60 9.12 -13.00
CA ALA A 51 -28.76 9.67 -12.31
C ALA A 51 -28.38 10.43 -11.02
N GLU A 52 -27.39 9.94 -10.26
CA GLU A 52 -26.88 10.59 -9.05
C GLU A 52 -25.96 11.78 -9.40
N ALA A 53 -25.12 11.64 -10.43
CA ALA A 53 -24.23 12.68 -10.93
C ALA A 53 -24.99 13.88 -11.55
N ALA A 54 -26.17 13.68 -12.11
CA ALA A 54 -26.92 14.72 -12.82
C ALA A 54 -27.17 15.98 -11.97
N ALA A 55 -27.54 15.83 -10.70
CA ALA A 55 -27.74 16.95 -9.78
C ALA A 55 -26.45 17.74 -9.56
N PHE A 56 -25.33 17.05 -9.42
CA PHE A 56 -24.00 17.63 -9.20
C PHE A 56 -23.42 18.30 -10.46
N HIS A 57 -23.79 17.84 -11.65
CA HIS A 57 -23.46 18.54 -12.89
C HIS A 57 -24.25 19.82 -13.05
N ALA A 58 -25.51 19.84 -12.60
CA ALA A 58 -26.40 21.00 -12.72
C ALA A 58 -26.03 22.10 -11.70
N ASP A 59 -25.97 21.76 -10.42
CA ASP A 59 -25.60 22.67 -9.34
C ASP A 59 -24.99 21.84 -8.16
N PRO A 60 -23.67 21.74 -8.07
CA PRO A 60 -23.03 20.93 -7.04
C PRO A 60 -23.24 21.50 -5.63
N ASP A 61 -23.44 22.82 -5.44
CA ASP A 61 -23.66 23.41 -4.13
C ASP A 61 -25.08 23.09 -3.62
N ALA A 62 -26.07 23.25 -4.44
CA ALA A 62 -27.45 22.86 -4.11
C ALA A 62 -27.60 21.35 -3.90
N ALA A 63 -26.89 20.55 -4.73
CA ALA A 63 -26.87 19.10 -4.57
C ALA A 63 -26.30 18.69 -3.22
N LEU A 64 -25.13 19.23 -2.78
CA LEU A 64 -24.55 18.95 -1.47
C LEU A 64 -25.51 19.31 -0.33
N ALA A 65 -26.21 20.44 -0.43
CA ALA A 65 -27.12 20.91 0.61
C ALA A 65 -28.38 20.02 0.78
N SER A 66 -28.63 19.09 -0.14
CA SER A 66 -29.81 18.19 -0.10
C SER A 66 -29.58 16.88 0.64
N PHE A 67 -28.36 16.61 1.14
CA PHE A 67 -27.99 15.36 1.80
C PHE A 67 -27.64 15.56 3.27
N ASP A 68 -27.87 14.52 4.07
CA ASP A 68 -27.46 14.47 5.47
C ASP A 68 -25.97 14.19 5.59
N GLU A 69 -25.26 14.98 6.40
CA GLU A 69 -23.82 14.84 6.66
C GLU A 69 -23.54 13.83 7.78
N PRO A 70 -22.42 13.07 7.71
CA PRO A 70 -21.37 13.10 6.70
C PRO A 70 -21.84 12.58 5.33
N ILE A 71 -21.45 13.26 4.25
CA ILE A 71 -21.76 12.85 2.89
C ILE A 71 -20.56 12.11 2.29
N ALA A 72 -20.72 10.84 1.89
CA ALA A 72 -19.74 10.12 1.09
C ALA A 72 -19.96 10.42 -0.40
N LEU A 73 -18.95 11.00 -1.04
CA LEU A 73 -18.91 11.32 -2.48
C LEU A 73 -18.00 10.29 -3.17
N ASP A 74 -18.61 9.21 -3.67
CA ASP A 74 -17.90 8.07 -4.25
C ASP A 74 -17.54 8.33 -5.71
N GLU A 75 -16.29 8.00 -6.10
CA GLU A 75 -15.70 8.24 -7.42
C GLU A 75 -15.82 9.73 -7.83
N TRP A 76 -15.38 10.63 -6.93
CA TRP A 76 -15.49 12.09 -7.11
C TRP A 76 -14.93 12.61 -8.45
N GLN A 77 -13.96 11.91 -9.04
CA GLN A 77 -13.32 12.29 -10.31
C GLN A 77 -14.28 12.23 -11.52
N GLU A 78 -15.41 11.53 -11.39
CA GLU A 78 -16.45 11.52 -12.43
C GLU A 78 -17.18 12.88 -12.52
N VAL A 79 -17.16 13.68 -11.43
CA VAL A 79 -17.71 15.04 -11.38
C VAL A 79 -16.71 15.96 -10.67
N PRO A 80 -15.59 16.37 -11.31
CA PRO A 80 -14.51 17.11 -10.65
C PRO A 80 -14.95 18.44 -10.03
N THR A 81 -16.00 19.07 -10.54
CA THR A 81 -16.58 20.32 -10.01
C THR A 81 -17.07 20.22 -8.57
N VAL A 82 -17.36 19.00 -8.08
CA VAL A 82 -17.79 18.75 -6.69
C VAL A 82 -16.74 19.20 -5.68
N LEU A 83 -15.44 19.13 -6.02
CA LEU A 83 -14.37 19.60 -5.14
C LEU A 83 -14.47 21.11 -4.86
N GLY A 84 -14.88 21.90 -5.86
CA GLY A 84 -15.13 23.33 -5.68
C GLY A 84 -16.27 23.61 -4.71
N ALA A 85 -17.35 22.83 -4.81
CA ALA A 85 -18.48 22.94 -3.90
C ALA A 85 -18.11 22.50 -2.47
N VAL A 86 -17.41 21.37 -2.31
CA VAL A 86 -16.89 20.93 -1.01
C VAL A 86 -16.00 22.02 -0.40
N LYS A 87 -15.09 22.63 -1.18
CA LYS A 87 -14.26 23.74 -0.69
C LYS A 87 -15.10 24.89 -0.16
N ARG A 88 -16.08 25.37 -0.95
CA ARG A 88 -16.95 26.48 -0.53
C ARG A 88 -17.75 26.14 0.74
N ALA A 89 -18.27 24.92 0.81
CA ALA A 89 -19.00 24.45 1.98
C ALA A 89 -18.12 24.40 3.23
N VAL A 90 -16.87 23.92 3.11
CA VAL A 90 -15.88 23.92 4.20
C VAL A 90 -15.45 25.32 4.61
N ASP A 91 -15.24 26.24 3.63
CA ASP A 91 -14.89 27.63 3.91
C ASP A 91 -16.04 28.37 4.66
N ALA A 92 -17.30 28.01 4.40
CA ALA A 92 -18.46 28.57 5.08
C ALA A 92 -18.69 28.00 6.48
N ASP A 93 -18.42 26.69 6.67
CA ASP A 93 -18.55 26.00 7.94
C ASP A 93 -17.46 24.92 8.08
N PRO A 94 -16.38 25.18 8.83
CA PRO A 94 -15.21 24.29 8.93
C PRO A 94 -15.35 23.18 9.99
N ARG A 95 -16.53 22.93 10.55
CA ARG A 95 -16.74 21.87 11.53
C ARG A 95 -16.38 20.48 10.97
N GLY A 96 -15.96 19.57 11.85
CA GLY A 96 -15.67 18.19 11.49
C GLY A 96 -16.89 17.40 10.99
N GLY A 97 -16.65 16.27 10.30
CA GLY A 97 -17.66 15.28 9.98
C GLY A 97 -18.59 15.65 8.82
N ARG A 98 -18.11 16.39 7.83
CA ARG A 98 -18.99 16.82 6.72
C ARG A 98 -18.87 16.00 5.46
N PHE A 99 -17.63 15.73 5.00
CA PHE A 99 -17.44 15.12 3.69
C PHE A 99 -16.40 13.99 3.75
N LEU A 100 -16.74 12.87 3.10
CA LEU A 100 -15.83 11.76 2.84
C LEU A 100 -15.80 11.47 1.35
N LEU A 101 -14.74 11.85 0.66
CA LEU A 101 -14.56 11.60 -0.76
C LEU A 101 -13.84 10.27 -0.97
N THR A 102 -14.18 9.54 -2.02
CA THR A 102 -13.41 8.37 -2.45
C THR A 102 -12.99 8.49 -3.90
N GLY A 103 -11.80 7.98 -4.21
CA GLY A 103 -11.28 7.95 -5.57
C GLY A 103 -10.17 6.90 -5.73
N SER A 104 -10.05 6.37 -6.96
CA SER A 104 -9.09 5.31 -7.28
C SER A 104 -7.87 5.79 -8.08
N VAL A 105 -7.83 7.06 -8.50
CA VAL A 105 -6.78 7.63 -9.36
C VAL A 105 -6.16 8.86 -8.70
N ARG A 106 -4.82 8.93 -8.69
CA ARG A 106 -4.05 10.08 -8.15
C ARG A 106 -3.97 11.28 -9.11
N ALA A 107 -4.13 11.03 -10.40
CA ALA A 107 -3.76 11.99 -11.46
C ALA A 107 -4.46 13.34 -11.37
N ASP A 108 -5.72 13.37 -10.91
CA ASP A 108 -6.51 14.59 -10.94
C ASP A 108 -6.29 15.52 -9.76
N ILE A 109 -5.50 15.07 -8.75
CA ILE A 109 -5.22 15.88 -7.56
C ILE A 109 -4.09 16.89 -7.83
N GLU A 110 -3.25 16.64 -8.81
CA GLU A 110 -2.18 17.53 -9.27
C GLU A 110 -2.65 18.51 -10.35
N ALA A 111 -3.89 18.37 -10.82
CA ALA A 111 -4.46 19.26 -11.83
C ALA A 111 -4.66 20.70 -11.30
N GLU A 112 -4.61 21.68 -12.19
CA GLU A 112 -4.82 23.12 -11.93
C GLU A 112 -6.11 23.43 -11.12
N THR A 113 -7.00 22.47 -10.95
CA THR A 113 -8.32 22.60 -10.34
C THR A 113 -8.44 22.05 -8.92
N TRP A 114 -7.33 21.59 -8.25
CA TRP A 114 -7.42 21.07 -6.88
C TRP A 114 -7.64 22.18 -5.84
N PRO A 115 -8.87 22.46 -5.41
CA PRO A 115 -9.14 23.51 -4.43
C PRO A 115 -9.02 23.02 -2.97
N GLY A 116 -8.70 21.73 -2.74
CA GLY A 116 -8.76 21.08 -1.44
C GLY A 116 -7.55 21.31 -0.52
N THR A 117 -6.52 22.03 -0.97
CA THR A 117 -5.31 22.27 -0.15
C THR A 117 -5.65 22.95 1.18
N GLY A 118 -5.31 22.27 2.30
CA GLY A 118 -5.61 22.70 3.66
C GLY A 118 -7.05 22.47 4.12
N ARG A 119 -7.93 21.89 3.28
CA ARG A 119 -9.35 21.63 3.58
C ARG A 119 -9.70 20.16 3.54
N VAL A 120 -8.97 19.38 2.76
CA VAL A 120 -9.20 17.95 2.59
C VAL A 120 -7.93 17.19 2.96
N VAL A 121 -8.04 16.28 3.91
CA VAL A 121 -6.93 15.41 4.32
C VAL A 121 -7.04 14.07 3.61
N ARG A 122 -5.90 13.59 3.09
CA ARG A 122 -5.83 12.31 2.37
C ARG A 122 -5.47 11.17 3.31
N VAL A 123 -6.17 10.06 3.15
CA VAL A 123 -5.93 8.79 3.85
C VAL A 123 -5.78 7.67 2.84
N GLY A 124 -4.76 6.85 2.99
CA GLY A 124 -4.54 5.69 2.14
C GLY A 124 -5.39 4.49 2.57
N MET A 125 -5.96 3.79 1.60
CA MET A 125 -6.62 2.50 1.83
C MET A 125 -6.02 1.47 0.88
N PHE A 126 -5.33 0.49 1.45
CA PHE A 126 -4.60 -0.54 0.72
C PHE A 126 -5.43 -1.83 0.57
N PRO A 127 -4.99 -2.82 -0.24
CA PRO A 127 -5.51 -4.17 -0.13
C PRO A 127 -5.49 -4.65 1.33
N MET A 128 -6.40 -5.55 1.70
CA MET A 128 -6.55 -5.99 3.08
C MET A 128 -5.27 -6.66 3.59
N ALA A 129 -4.79 -6.22 4.73
CA ALA A 129 -3.78 -6.94 5.48
C ALA A 129 -4.32 -8.28 6.00
N VAL A 130 -3.42 -9.22 6.33
CA VAL A 130 -3.83 -10.53 6.88
C VAL A 130 -4.61 -10.37 8.19
N ALA A 131 -4.23 -9.40 9.03
CA ALA A 131 -4.98 -9.08 10.25
C ALA A 131 -6.46 -8.76 9.97
N GLU A 132 -6.73 -7.91 8.96
CA GLU A 132 -8.10 -7.57 8.54
C GLU A 132 -8.85 -8.79 8.00
N ARG A 133 -8.19 -9.60 7.14
CA ARG A 133 -8.78 -10.83 6.56
C ARG A 133 -9.16 -11.87 7.62
N LEU A 134 -8.40 -11.93 8.73
CA LEU A 134 -8.63 -12.79 9.87
C LEU A 134 -9.51 -12.14 10.95
N GLU A 135 -9.98 -10.90 10.70
CA GLU A 135 -10.76 -10.08 11.64
C GLU A 135 -10.08 -9.96 13.02
N ARG A 136 -8.75 -9.83 13.03
CA ARG A 136 -7.95 -9.67 14.24
C ARG A 136 -7.74 -8.19 14.54
N ALA A 137 -8.06 -7.78 15.76
CA ALA A 137 -7.67 -6.47 16.27
C ALA A 137 -6.19 -6.54 16.67
N THR A 138 -5.30 -6.09 15.79
CA THR A 138 -3.87 -6.05 16.04
C THR A 138 -3.39 -4.62 16.15
N ARG A 139 -2.35 -4.44 16.95
CA ARG A 139 -1.63 -3.18 17.03
C ARG A 139 -0.50 -3.16 16.00
N PRO A 140 -0.32 -2.08 15.22
CA PRO A 140 0.74 -1.98 14.23
C PRO A 140 2.13 -2.37 14.79
N LEU A 141 2.92 -3.11 14.01
CA LEU A 141 4.27 -3.52 14.40
C LEU A 141 5.13 -2.32 14.81
N ILE A 142 5.04 -1.22 14.08
CA ILE A 142 5.76 0.01 14.37
C ILE A 142 5.43 0.53 15.78
N ASP A 143 4.15 0.58 16.14
CA ASP A 143 3.72 1.03 17.48
C ASP A 143 4.20 0.10 18.58
N ARG A 144 4.14 -1.22 18.34
CA ARG A 144 4.65 -2.22 19.31
C ARG A 144 6.15 -2.05 19.58
N LEU A 145 6.94 -1.87 18.51
CA LEU A 145 8.39 -1.68 18.63
C LEU A 145 8.75 -0.33 19.27
N MET A 146 8.00 0.73 18.96
CA MET A 146 8.20 2.04 19.56
C MET A 146 7.89 2.07 21.06
N ASP A 147 6.96 1.24 21.51
CA ASP A 147 6.53 1.12 22.92
C ASP A 147 7.17 -0.08 23.64
N ASP A 148 8.23 -0.68 23.05
CA ASP A 148 8.98 -1.81 23.60
C ASP A 148 8.10 -3.01 24.00
N GLN A 149 7.09 -3.30 23.17
CA GLN A 149 6.18 -4.43 23.41
C GLN A 149 6.75 -5.73 22.80
N PRO A 150 6.53 -6.88 23.46
CA PRO A 150 6.96 -8.16 22.94
C PRO A 150 6.29 -8.48 21.59
N LEU A 151 7.06 -9.14 20.71
CA LEU A 151 6.55 -9.66 19.45
C LEU A 151 6.21 -11.14 19.62
N GLU A 152 4.92 -11.44 19.73
CA GLU A 152 4.43 -12.81 19.81
C GLU A 152 3.98 -13.31 18.44
N PRO A 153 4.20 -14.59 18.09
CA PRO A 153 3.70 -15.15 16.84
C PRO A 153 2.19 -15.39 16.91
N ALA A 154 1.53 -15.29 15.77
CA ALA A 154 0.11 -15.65 15.69
C ALA A 154 -0.07 -17.17 15.88
N ALA A 155 -1.18 -17.55 16.54
CA ALA A 155 -1.61 -18.93 16.66
C ALA A 155 -2.82 -19.19 15.73
N PRO A 156 -2.88 -20.35 15.01
CA PRO A 156 -1.81 -21.35 14.88
C PRO A 156 -0.59 -20.83 14.12
N ALA A 157 0.58 -21.47 14.33
CA ALA A 157 1.80 -21.13 13.62
C ALA A 157 1.63 -21.33 12.10
N THR A 158 2.20 -20.42 11.33
CA THR A 158 2.20 -20.46 9.86
C THR A 158 3.61 -20.84 9.39
N ASP A 159 3.72 -21.80 8.48
CA ASP A 159 4.97 -22.21 7.85
C ASP A 159 5.22 -21.45 6.54
N LEU A 160 6.37 -21.71 5.89
CA LEU A 160 6.73 -21.09 4.63
C LEU A 160 5.64 -21.24 3.57
N ARG A 161 5.04 -22.42 3.46
CA ARG A 161 3.99 -22.69 2.48
C ARG A 161 2.75 -21.85 2.76
N GLY A 162 2.32 -21.80 4.01
CA GLY A 162 1.19 -20.99 4.44
C GLY A 162 1.41 -19.49 4.21
N TYR A 163 2.64 -18.98 4.37
CA TYR A 163 2.94 -17.59 4.01
C TYR A 163 2.80 -17.32 2.51
N ILE A 164 3.25 -18.25 1.65
CA ILE A 164 3.08 -18.11 0.19
C ILE A 164 1.61 -18.22 -0.21
N GLU A 165 0.85 -19.15 0.39
CA GLU A 165 -0.59 -19.24 0.18
C GLU A 165 -1.30 -17.93 0.55
N LEU A 166 -0.99 -17.34 1.72
CA LEU A 166 -1.53 -16.06 2.17
C LEU A 166 -1.15 -14.93 1.22
N ALA A 167 0.10 -14.88 0.75
CA ALA A 167 0.58 -13.89 -0.20
C ALA A 167 -0.17 -13.95 -1.54
N LEU A 168 -0.27 -15.13 -2.14
CA LEU A 168 -0.94 -15.33 -3.43
C LEU A 168 -2.47 -15.28 -3.35
N GLN A 169 -3.03 -15.42 -2.17
CA GLN A 169 -4.45 -15.16 -1.92
C GLN A 169 -4.82 -13.69 -2.11
N GLY A 170 -3.89 -12.79 -1.74
CA GLY A 170 -4.03 -11.36 -1.87
C GLY A 170 -5.00 -10.70 -0.90
N GLY A 171 -5.02 -9.37 -0.92
CA GLY A 171 -5.82 -8.53 -0.04
C GLY A 171 -7.03 -7.87 -0.70
N PHE A 172 -7.37 -8.19 -1.95
CA PHE A 172 -8.60 -7.67 -2.56
C PHE A 172 -9.82 -8.38 -1.98
N PRO A 173 -10.82 -7.65 -1.42
CA PRO A 173 -11.96 -8.26 -0.74
C PRO A 173 -12.69 -9.33 -1.54
N GLU A 174 -12.86 -9.15 -2.85
CA GLU A 174 -13.53 -10.09 -3.73
C GLU A 174 -12.82 -11.44 -3.83
N LEU A 175 -11.49 -11.46 -3.69
CA LEU A 175 -10.70 -12.69 -3.78
C LEU A 175 -10.99 -13.65 -2.62
N LEU A 176 -11.40 -13.13 -1.45
CA LEU A 176 -11.58 -13.94 -0.24
C LEU A 176 -12.65 -14.98 -0.36
N SER A 177 -13.67 -14.73 -1.19
CA SER A 177 -14.81 -15.66 -1.40
C SER A 177 -14.61 -16.60 -2.60
N LEU A 178 -13.52 -16.43 -3.37
CA LEU A 178 -13.32 -17.17 -4.61
C LEU A 178 -12.47 -18.42 -4.40
N SER A 179 -12.79 -19.48 -5.19
CA SER A 179 -11.89 -20.62 -5.35
C SER A 179 -10.56 -20.18 -6.00
N GLU A 180 -9.53 -21.01 -5.90
CA GLU A 180 -8.23 -20.74 -6.55
C GLU A 180 -8.38 -20.42 -8.05
N ARG A 181 -9.20 -21.21 -8.76
CA ARG A 181 -9.49 -20.96 -10.19
C ARG A 181 -10.21 -19.62 -10.40
N GLY A 182 -11.15 -19.29 -9.52
CA GLY A 182 -11.86 -18.00 -9.56
C GLY A 182 -10.92 -16.83 -9.31
N ARG A 183 -10.04 -16.92 -8.30
CA ARG A 183 -9.03 -15.90 -8.00
C ARG A 183 -8.11 -15.64 -9.18
N ARG A 184 -7.59 -16.70 -9.80
CA ARG A 184 -6.72 -16.56 -10.99
C ARG A 184 -7.42 -15.82 -12.12
N ARG A 185 -8.65 -16.21 -12.46
CA ARG A 185 -9.44 -15.54 -13.50
C ARG A 185 -9.74 -14.07 -13.17
N TRP A 186 -10.04 -13.80 -11.89
CA TRP A 186 -10.27 -12.43 -11.44
C TRP A 186 -9.01 -11.57 -11.57
N LEU A 187 -7.85 -12.08 -11.15
CA LEU A 187 -6.57 -11.38 -11.25
C LEU A 187 -6.16 -11.12 -12.70
N ASP A 188 -6.31 -12.11 -13.59
CA ASP A 188 -6.08 -11.95 -15.03
C ASP A 188 -6.94 -10.79 -15.58
N SER A 189 -8.24 -10.83 -15.30
CA SER A 189 -9.20 -9.79 -15.73
C SER A 189 -8.90 -8.43 -15.12
N TYR A 190 -8.50 -8.37 -13.85
CA TYR A 190 -8.13 -7.13 -13.15
C TYR A 190 -6.93 -6.46 -13.84
N VAL A 191 -5.87 -7.22 -14.11
CA VAL A 191 -4.67 -6.73 -14.81
C VAL A 191 -5.03 -6.28 -16.23
N ASP A 192 -5.81 -7.06 -16.97
CA ASP A 192 -6.25 -6.67 -18.33
C ASP A 192 -7.03 -5.37 -18.33
N GLN A 193 -7.97 -5.18 -17.41
CA GLN A 193 -8.75 -3.95 -17.31
C GLN A 193 -7.89 -2.74 -16.91
N LEU A 194 -6.95 -2.91 -15.99
CA LEU A 194 -6.00 -1.86 -15.63
C LEU A 194 -5.20 -1.38 -16.85
N LEU A 195 -4.67 -2.31 -17.66
CA LEU A 195 -3.80 -1.99 -18.79
C LEU A 195 -4.55 -1.45 -20.01
N THR A 196 -5.81 -1.83 -20.19
CA THR A 196 -6.59 -1.45 -21.38
C THR A 196 -7.53 -0.30 -21.09
N ARG A 197 -8.35 -0.38 -20.04
CA ARG A 197 -9.39 0.61 -19.75
C ARG A 197 -8.84 1.74 -18.87
N ASP A 198 -8.26 1.40 -17.73
CA ASP A 198 -7.90 2.41 -16.73
C ASP A 198 -6.67 3.21 -17.16
N ALA A 199 -5.70 2.57 -17.80
CA ALA A 199 -4.57 3.25 -18.41
C ALA A 199 -5.00 4.24 -19.50
N ALA A 200 -6.01 3.88 -20.30
CA ALA A 200 -6.55 4.75 -21.36
C ALA A 200 -7.33 5.97 -20.82
N LEU A 201 -7.86 5.89 -19.60
CA LEU A 201 -8.51 7.04 -18.95
C LEU A 201 -7.49 8.11 -18.54
N VAL A 202 -6.29 7.68 -18.14
CA VAL A 202 -5.20 8.58 -17.71
C VAL A 202 -4.38 9.06 -18.92
N ASP A 203 -4.09 8.19 -19.87
CA ASP A 203 -3.31 8.53 -21.09
C ASP A 203 -3.73 7.69 -22.30
N ARG A 204 -4.49 8.31 -23.19
CA ARG A 204 -5.07 7.65 -24.39
C ARG A 204 -4.05 7.22 -25.45
N GLY A 205 -2.81 7.69 -25.37
CA GLY A 205 -1.75 7.41 -26.36
C GLY A 205 -0.91 6.18 -26.07
N ARG A 206 -1.20 5.43 -25.02
CA ARG A 206 -0.38 4.29 -24.57
C ARG A 206 -0.69 3.01 -25.34
N ASP A 207 0.38 2.27 -25.68
CA ASP A 207 0.30 0.92 -26.24
C ASP A 207 0.14 -0.11 -25.10
N PRO A 208 -1.04 -0.78 -24.96
CA PRO A 208 -1.29 -1.73 -23.88
C PRO A 208 -0.31 -2.92 -23.88
N ALA A 209 0.16 -3.36 -25.05
CA ALA A 209 1.08 -4.49 -25.14
C ALA A 209 2.48 -4.13 -24.61
N ARG A 210 2.95 -2.91 -24.85
CA ARG A 210 4.21 -2.41 -24.30
C ARG A 210 4.09 -2.14 -22.80
N LEU A 211 2.97 -1.59 -22.36
CA LEU A 211 2.68 -1.36 -20.95
C LEU A 211 2.62 -2.70 -20.18
N ARG A 212 2.02 -3.75 -20.77
CA ARG A 212 2.02 -5.09 -20.19
C ARG A 212 3.43 -5.62 -20.01
N ARG A 213 4.28 -5.58 -21.04
CA ARG A 213 5.68 -6.03 -20.93
C ARG A 213 6.46 -5.26 -19.87
N TYR A 214 6.21 -3.96 -19.74
CA TYR A 214 6.84 -3.16 -18.69
C TYR A 214 6.35 -3.57 -17.29
N LEU A 215 5.05 -3.83 -17.12
CA LEU A 215 4.49 -4.33 -15.87
C LEU A 215 5.01 -5.73 -15.52
N GLU A 216 5.18 -6.62 -16.51
CA GLU A 216 5.81 -7.94 -16.33
C GLU A 216 7.27 -7.81 -15.87
N ALA A 217 8.06 -6.95 -16.52
CA ALA A 217 9.43 -6.65 -16.09
C ALA A 217 9.48 -6.06 -14.68
N TYR A 218 8.52 -5.18 -14.35
CA TYR A 218 8.37 -4.60 -13.01
C TYR A 218 8.05 -5.68 -11.97
N ALA A 219 7.10 -6.57 -12.25
CA ALA A 219 6.71 -7.67 -11.37
C ALA A 219 7.89 -8.62 -11.10
N LEU A 220 8.61 -9.04 -12.15
CA LEU A 220 9.82 -9.86 -12.01
C LEU A 220 10.92 -9.18 -11.16
N ASN A 221 10.88 -7.87 -11.02
CA ASN A 221 11.78 -7.08 -10.18
C ASN A 221 11.13 -6.51 -8.92
N SER A 222 9.92 -6.92 -8.56
CA SER A 222 9.30 -6.50 -7.30
C SER A 222 10.18 -6.87 -6.12
N ALA A 223 10.24 -6.01 -5.11
CA ALA A 223 11.18 -6.08 -4.00
C ALA A 223 12.67 -6.04 -4.42
N GLY A 224 12.95 -5.68 -5.68
CA GLY A 224 14.31 -5.60 -6.21
C GLY A 224 14.80 -4.17 -6.38
N LEU A 225 16.10 -4.08 -6.64
CA LEU A 225 16.84 -2.84 -6.86
C LEU A 225 17.46 -2.81 -8.27
N ALA A 226 16.78 -3.43 -9.25
CA ALA A 226 17.23 -3.38 -10.63
C ALA A 226 17.33 -1.93 -11.12
N GLU A 227 18.36 -1.65 -11.92
CA GLU A 227 18.46 -0.36 -12.58
C GLU A 227 17.28 -0.15 -13.54
N ASP A 228 16.84 1.10 -13.67
CA ASP A 228 15.76 1.48 -14.60
C ASP A 228 16.00 0.92 -16.01
N LYS A 229 17.28 0.92 -16.43
CA LYS A 229 17.71 0.39 -17.73
C LYS A 229 17.31 -1.06 -17.93
N THR A 230 17.46 -1.89 -16.92
CA THR A 230 17.07 -3.32 -16.97
C THR A 230 15.59 -3.50 -17.29
N LEU A 231 14.72 -2.66 -16.69
CA LEU A 231 13.28 -2.75 -16.89
C LEU A 231 12.85 -2.29 -18.28
N TYR A 232 13.36 -1.14 -18.74
CA TYR A 232 12.94 -0.63 -20.04
C TYR A 232 13.55 -1.40 -21.21
N ASP A 233 14.78 -1.94 -21.07
CA ASP A 233 15.38 -2.83 -22.07
C ASP A 233 14.58 -4.15 -22.19
N ALA A 234 14.20 -4.76 -21.05
CA ALA A 234 13.35 -5.96 -21.03
C ALA A 234 11.99 -5.73 -21.69
N ALA A 235 11.41 -4.55 -21.49
CA ALA A 235 10.13 -4.19 -22.09
C ALA A 235 10.25 -3.74 -23.57
N GLY A 236 11.45 -3.53 -24.09
CA GLY A 236 11.71 -3.03 -25.45
C GLY A 236 11.20 -1.61 -25.67
N ILE A 237 11.37 -0.73 -24.68
CA ILE A 237 10.93 0.67 -24.70
C ILE A 237 12.11 1.61 -24.36
N ASP A 238 11.97 2.88 -24.69
CA ASP A 238 12.93 3.91 -24.31
C ASP A 238 12.70 4.42 -22.87
N ARG A 239 13.70 5.11 -22.31
CA ARG A 239 13.66 5.65 -20.94
C ARG A 239 12.47 6.58 -20.71
N ARG A 240 12.14 7.44 -21.68
CA ARG A 240 11.04 8.41 -21.53
C ARG A 240 9.69 7.69 -21.42
N THR A 241 9.48 6.69 -22.26
CA THR A 241 8.30 5.84 -22.21
C THR A 241 8.22 5.06 -20.89
N ALA A 242 9.34 4.53 -20.40
CA ALA A 242 9.40 3.81 -19.12
C ALA A 242 8.99 4.69 -17.93
N LEU A 243 9.55 5.90 -17.85
CA LEU A 243 9.18 6.87 -16.79
C LEU A 243 7.69 7.21 -16.83
N ALA A 244 7.13 7.38 -18.01
CA ALA A 244 5.71 7.66 -18.16
C ALA A 244 4.83 6.44 -17.82
N TYR A 245 5.29 5.21 -18.12
CA TYR A 245 4.60 3.98 -17.70
C TYR A 245 4.67 3.78 -16.18
N GLU A 246 5.83 4.02 -15.57
CA GLU A 246 5.96 3.95 -14.10
C GLU A 246 5.04 4.96 -13.42
N ALA A 247 5.04 6.21 -13.87
CA ALA A 247 4.13 7.24 -13.35
C ALA A 247 2.65 6.83 -13.48
N LEU A 248 2.26 6.25 -14.63
CA LEU A 248 0.91 5.73 -14.84
C LEU A 248 0.57 4.60 -13.86
N LEU A 249 1.44 3.59 -13.72
CA LEU A 249 1.21 2.46 -12.80
C LEU A 249 1.18 2.89 -11.34
N VAL A 250 1.99 3.88 -10.96
CA VAL A 250 1.94 4.52 -9.62
C VAL A 250 0.64 5.28 -9.44
N ASN A 251 0.17 6.02 -10.45
CA ASN A 251 -1.12 6.73 -10.41
C ASN A 251 -2.28 5.75 -10.26
N LEU A 252 -2.25 4.63 -10.98
CA LEU A 252 -3.23 3.54 -10.84
C LEU A 252 -3.10 2.77 -9.52
N GLN A 253 -2.07 3.08 -8.74
CA GLN A 253 -1.76 2.42 -7.45
C GLN A 253 -1.62 0.89 -7.57
N VAL A 254 -1.03 0.43 -8.64
CA VAL A 254 -0.69 -0.99 -8.88
C VAL A 254 0.71 -1.31 -8.40
N VAL A 255 1.58 -0.30 -8.47
CA VAL A 255 2.99 -0.38 -8.07
C VAL A 255 3.34 0.78 -7.15
N GLU A 256 4.40 0.59 -6.39
CA GLU A 256 4.98 1.61 -5.52
C GLU A 256 6.50 1.63 -5.67
N ALA A 257 7.05 2.82 -5.61
CA ALA A 257 8.49 3.07 -5.54
C ALA A 257 8.85 3.49 -4.10
N LEU A 258 9.40 2.57 -3.32
CA LEU A 258 9.84 2.83 -1.95
C LEU A 258 11.17 3.59 -1.97
N PRO A 259 11.25 4.82 -1.42
CA PRO A 259 12.46 5.63 -1.50
C PRO A 259 13.62 5.04 -0.69
N ALA A 260 14.85 5.33 -1.12
CA ALA A 260 16.04 4.92 -0.39
C ALA A 260 16.25 5.80 0.86
N TRP A 261 16.67 5.18 1.96
CA TRP A 261 17.04 5.89 3.17
C TRP A 261 18.54 6.17 3.25
N THR A 262 18.89 7.36 3.67
CA THR A 262 20.23 7.73 4.14
C THR A 262 20.10 8.90 5.14
N SER A 263 21.05 9.06 6.02
CA SER A 263 21.08 10.20 6.98
C SER A 263 21.09 11.57 6.28
N ASN A 264 21.69 11.67 5.09
CA ASN A 264 21.62 12.86 4.26
C ASN A 264 20.31 12.87 3.46
N ARG A 265 19.35 13.70 3.90
CA ARG A 265 18.00 13.77 3.30
C ARG A 265 18.00 14.22 1.84
N LEU A 266 18.87 15.13 1.44
CA LEU A 266 18.97 15.56 0.03
C LEU A 266 19.45 14.41 -0.86
N LYS A 267 20.38 13.60 -0.37
CA LYS A 267 20.87 12.43 -1.11
C LYS A 267 19.78 11.39 -1.33
N ARG A 268 18.78 11.28 -0.44
CA ARG A 268 17.62 10.38 -0.62
C ARG A 268 16.90 10.62 -1.93
N LEU A 269 16.81 11.87 -2.38
CA LEU A 269 16.09 12.27 -3.59
C LEU A 269 16.76 11.82 -4.90
N THR A 270 18.01 11.41 -4.83
CA THR A 270 18.82 11.00 -6.00
C THR A 270 19.12 9.50 -6.05
N LEU A 271 18.75 8.75 -5.02
CA LEU A 271 18.96 7.31 -4.96
C LEU A 271 17.80 6.55 -5.59
N SER A 272 18.12 5.43 -6.25
CA SER A 272 17.10 4.56 -6.85
C SER A 272 16.16 3.98 -5.80
N PRO A 273 14.85 4.01 -6.02
CA PRO A 273 13.89 3.38 -5.13
C PRO A 273 13.88 1.86 -5.26
N LYS A 274 13.45 1.16 -4.22
CA LYS A 274 13.07 -0.26 -4.29
C LYS A 274 11.62 -0.35 -4.77
N ARG A 275 11.35 -1.22 -5.72
CA ARG A 275 10.05 -1.31 -6.38
C ARG A 275 9.21 -2.42 -5.81
N TYR A 276 7.91 -2.17 -5.65
CA TYR A 276 6.96 -3.16 -5.15
C TYR A 276 5.67 -3.18 -5.97
N LEU A 277 5.12 -4.37 -6.18
CA LEU A 277 3.69 -4.50 -6.46
C LEU A 277 2.91 -4.11 -5.21
N ILE A 278 1.73 -3.52 -5.39
CA ILE A 278 0.89 -3.09 -4.26
C ILE A 278 0.32 -4.26 -3.47
N ASP A 279 0.16 -5.41 -4.11
CA ASP A 279 -0.33 -6.66 -3.54
C ASP A 279 0.40 -7.86 -4.18
N PRO A 280 0.88 -8.83 -3.39
CA PRO A 280 1.63 -9.97 -3.92
C PRO A 280 0.78 -10.91 -4.78
N ALA A 281 -0.55 -10.94 -4.67
CA ALA A 281 -1.39 -11.73 -5.56
C ALA A 281 -1.28 -11.28 -7.03
N LEU A 282 -0.89 -10.04 -7.27
CA LEU A 282 -0.67 -9.53 -8.63
C LEU A 282 0.42 -10.28 -9.39
N PHE A 283 1.38 -10.93 -8.72
CA PHE A 283 2.31 -11.85 -9.39
C PHE A 283 1.58 -12.93 -10.19
N ALA A 284 0.50 -13.48 -9.65
CA ALA A 284 -0.29 -14.49 -10.36
C ALA A 284 -1.00 -13.92 -11.60
N GLY A 285 -1.59 -12.72 -11.51
CA GLY A 285 -2.28 -12.08 -12.63
C GLY A 285 -1.35 -11.49 -13.70
N ILE A 286 -0.13 -11.08 -13.32
CA ILE A 286 0.82 -10.42 -14.24
C ILE A 286 1.70 -11.45 -14.95
N ILE A 287 2.32 -12.37 -14.20
CA ILE A 287 3.31 -13.33 -14.72
C ILE A 287 2.89 -14.79 -14.54
N GLY A 288 1.65 -15.05 -14.13
CA GLY A 288 1.06 -16.38 -14.10
C GLY A 288 1.68 -17.35 -13.08
N VAL A 289 2.31 -16.85 -12.00
CA VAL A 289 2.96 -17.73 -11.01
C VAL A 289 1.96 -18.53 -10.19
N THR A 290 2.40 -19.71 -9.78
CA THR A 290 1.68 -20.59 -8.86
C THR A 290 2.50 -20.75 -7.58
N GLU A 291 1.88 -21.17 -6.50
CA GLU A 291 2.57 -21.51 -5.24
C GLU A 291 3.76 -22.44 -5.47
N SER A 292 3.54 -23.51 -6.23
CA SER A 292 4.60 -24.49 -6.53
C SER A 292 5.75 -23.92 -7.37
N ALA A 293 5.50 -22.90 -8.20
CA ALA A 293 6.54 -22.21 -8.93
C ALA A 293 7.36 -21.32 -7.99
N VAL A 294 6.70 -20.56 -7.11
CA VAL A 294 7.35 -19.73 -6.08
C VAL A 294 8.25 -20.57 -5.17
N LEU A 295 7.76 -21.70 -4.67
CA LEU A 295 8.52 -22.56 -3.76
C LEU A 295 9.74 -23.25 -4.41
N ARG A 296 9.80 -23.35 -5.74
CA ARG A 296 10.94 -23.93 -6.47
C ARG A 296 11.98 -22.92 -6.93
N ASP A 297 11.67 -21.65 -6.90
CA ASP A 297 12.54 -20.56 -7.34
C ASP A 297 12.87 -19.65 -6.15
N GLY A 298 14.11 -19.76 -5.65
CA GLY A 298 14.54 -19.03 -4.46
C GLY A 298 14.54 -17.50 -4.62
N ASP A 299 14.82 -16.98 -5.83
CA ASP A 299 14.76 -15.54 -6.10
C ASP A 299 13.29 -15.04 -6.08
N LEU A 300 12.41 -15.74 -6.77
CA LEU A 300 10.99 -15.43 -6.78
C LEU A 300 10.36 -15.57 -5.39
N LEU A 301 10.75 -16.59 -4.62
CA LEU A 301 10.34 -16.79 -3.24
C LEU A 301 10.68 -15.56 -2.37
N GLY A 302 11.94 -15.10 -2.44
CA GLY A 302 12.38 -13.91 -1.71
C GLY A 302 11.56 -12.68 -2.09
N ARG A 303 11.34 -12.45 -3.40
CA ARG A 303 10.55 -11.33 -3.92
C ARG A 303 9.09 -11.35 -3.47
N VAL A 304 8.45 -12.51 -3.49
CA VAL A 304 7.05 -12.68 -3.05
C VAL A 304 6.93 -12.43 -1.54
N LEU A 305 7.83 -12.98 -0.72
CA LEU A 305 7.81 -12.77 0.73
C LEU A 305 8.09 -11.31 1.12
N ASP A 306 9.09 -10.67 0.50
CA ASP A 306 9.40 -9.27 0.78
C ASP A 306 8.24 -8.36 0.33
N THR A 307 7.67 -8.59 -0.86
CA THR A 307 6.46 -7.86 -1.32
C THR A 307 5.28 -8.08 -0.38
N PHE A 308 5.10 -9.30 0.14
CA PHE A 308 4.05 -9.63 1.10
C PHE A 308 4.21 -8.85 2.41
N VAL A 309 5.40 -8.86 2.99
CA VAL A 309 5.69 -8.11 4.22
C VAL A 309 5.54 -6.61 4.00
N ALA A 310 6.07 -6.09 2.88
CA ALA A 310 5.92 -4.68 2.54
C ALA A 310 4.45 -4.25 2.42
N ALA A 311 3.58 -5.09 1.84
CA ALA A 311 2.15 -4.83 1.75
C ALA A 311 1.47 -4.75 3.12
N GLN A 312 1.83 -5.66 4.08
CA GLN A 312 1.32 -5.59 5.45
C GLN A 312 1.76 -4.30 6.14
N LEU A 313 3.06 -4.02 6.14
CA LEU A 313 3.63 -2.84 6.81
C LEU A 313 3.13 -1.52 6.23
N ARG A 314 2.84 -1.46 4.93
CA ARG A 314 2.27 -0.26 4.30
C ARG A 314 0.88 0.05 4.84
N ALA A 315 0.02 -0.97 4.97
CA ALA A 315 -1.32 -0.79 5.52
C ALA A 315 -1.27 -0.35 6.99
N GLU A 316 -0.32 -0.90 7.77
CA GLU A 316 -0.10 -0.52 9.17
C GLU A 316 0.48 0.89 9.33
N ALA A 317 1.45 1.29 8.50
CA ALA A 317 2.18 2.54 8.65
C ALA A 317 1.29 3.79 8.51
N ASP A 318 0.23 3.69 7.70
CA ASP A 318 -0.71 4.80 7.48
C ASP A 318 -1.64 5.01 8.68
N VAL A 319 -1.94 3.95 9.44
CA VAL A 319 -2.84 3.97 10.61
C VAL A 319 -2.12 3.94 11.95
N ALA A 320 -0.80 3.73 11.96
CA ALA A 320 0.00 3.69 13.17
C ALA A 320 -0.04 5.03 13.92
N ARG A 321 -0.17 4.97 15.25
CA ARG A 321 -0.09 6.15 16.13
C ARG A 321 1.26 6.85 15.99
N HIS A 322 2.33 6.08 15.93
CA HIS A 322 3.67 6.55 15.59
C HIS A 322 3.83 6.60 14.07
N ARG A 323 3.28 7.64 13.45
CA ARG A 323 3.31 7.81 12.01
C ARG A 323 4.72 7.67 11.45
N ALA A 324 4.94 6.61 10.68
CA ALA A 324 6.23 6.30 10.10
C ALA A 324 6.24 6.54 8.58
N ARG A 325 7.42 6.85 8.07
CA ARG A 325 7.69 6.80 6.63
C ARG A 325 8.51 5.56 6.33
N LEU A 326 8.07 4.79 5.36
CA LEU A 326 8.78 3.59 4.93
C LEU A 326 9.84 3.92 3.88
N TYR A 327 10.96 3.22 3.97
CA TYR A 327 12.12 3.32 3.09
C TYR A 327 12.75 1.93 2.93
N HIS A 328 13.69 1.81 2.00
CA HIS A 328 14.70 0.76 1.99
C HIS A 328 16.08 1.36 2.23
N LEU A 329 17.07 0.53 2.55
CA LEU A 329 18.45 0.98 2.65
C LEU A 329 19.34 0.16 1.72
N ARG A 330 20.13 0.84 0.89
CA ARG A 330 21.25 0.26 0.15
C ARG A 330 22.39 1.25 0.12
N GLN A 331 23.53 0.88 0.69
CA GLN A 331 24.73 1.73 0.78
C GLN A 331 25.97 0.97 0.34
N GLU A 332 27.04 1.71 0.02
CA GLU A 332 28.35 1.19 -0.34
C GLU A 332 28.29 0.12 -1.45
N GLN A 333 27.57 0.42 -2.53
CA GLN A 333 27.39 -0.45 -3.70
C GLN A 333 26.74 -1.81 -3.35
N GLY A 334 25.86 -1.84 -2.34
CA GLY A 334 25.15 -3.04 -1.92
C GLY A 334 25.85 -3.81 -0.78
N ARG A 335 26.95 -3.31 -0.21
CA ARG A 335 27.57 -3.94 0.97
C ARG A 335 26.64 -3.96 2.17
N HIS A 336 25.80 -2.93 2.32
CA HIS A 336 24.79 -2.84 3.35
C HIS A 336 23.43 -2.64 2.70
N GLU A 337 22.55 -3.60 2.92
CA GLU A 337 21.18 -3.60 2.40
C GLU A 337 20.21 -4.00 3.51
N ILE A 338 19.13 -3.23 3.69
CA ILE A 338 18.03 -3.55 4.59
C ILE A 338 16.74 -3.42 3.78
N ASP A 339 15.92 -4.47 3.84
CA ASP A 339 14.74 -4.61 3.00
C ASP A 339 13.74 -3.48 3.21
N LEU A 340 13.40 -3.22 4.46
CA LEU A 340 12.46 -2.18 4.86
C LEU A 340 12.99 -1.42 6.07
N LEU A 341 12.72 -0.12 6.10
CA LEU A 341 13.11 0.76 7.18
C LEU A 341 11.95 1.72 7.46
N ALA A 342 11.54 1.82 8.73
CA ALA A 342 10.54 2.77 9.17
C ALA A 342 11.23 3.93 9.92
N GLU A 343 11.04 5.17 9.44
CA GLU A 343 11.54 6.38 10.10
C GLU A 343 10.37 7.11 10.77
N VAL A 344 10.42 7.24 12.09
CA VAL A 344 9.41 7.89 12.91
C VAL A 344 9.92 9.26 13.37
N GLY A 345 9.15 10.33 13.15
CA GLY A 345 9.50 11.70 13.56
C GLY A 345 10.81 12.22 12.97
N ALA A 346 11.32 11.57 11.92
CA ALA A 346 12.60 11.88 11.26
C ALA A 346 13.85 11.72 12.16
N GLU A 347 13.72 11.05 13.29
CA GLU A 347 14.79 10.84 14.28
C GLU A 347 14.96 9.37 14.65
N ARG A 348 13.88 8.63 14.82
CA ARG A 348 13.87 7.24 15.24
C ARG A 348 13.76 6.31 14.05
N VAL A 349 14.51 5.24 14.06
CA VAL A 349 14.63 4.30 12.94
C VAL A 349 14.42 2.88 13.43
N ILE A 350 13.56 2.15 12.74
CA ILE A 350 13.34 0.71 12.88
C ILE A 350 13.81 0.05 11.58
N GLY A 351 14.68 -0.97 11.69
CA GLY A 351 15.13 -1.78 10.55
C GLY A 351 14.40 -3.11 10.48
N ILE A 352 14.01 -3.55 9.28
CA ILE A 352 13.27 -4.79 9.06
C ILE A 352 13.92 -5.56 7.91
N GLU A 353 14.33 -6.79 8.18
CA GLU A 353 14.82 -7.77 7.22
C GLU A 353 13.81 -8.89 7.04
N VAL A 354 13.70 -9.43 5.84
CA VAL A 354 12.80 -10.54 5.51
C VAL A 354 13.62 -11.75 5.09
N LYS A 355 13.42 -12.87 5.74
CA LYS A 355 14.18 -14.11 5.46
C LYS A 355 13.25 -15.31 5.29
N ALA A 356 13.44 -16.06 4.21
CA ALA A 356 12.68 -17.28 3.93
C ALA A 356 13.08 -18.47 4.83
N THR A 357 14.13 -18.34 5.64
CA THR A 357 14.54 -19.37 6.60
C THR A 357 13.58 -19.45 7.79
N SER A 358 13.48 -20.63 8.41
CA SER A 358 12.71 -20.83 9.64
C SER A 358 13.49 -20.53 10.93
N ALA A 359 14.83 -20.40 10.86
CA ALA A 359 15.69 -20.15 11.99
C ALA A 359 16.86 -19.25 11.55
N PRO A 360 16.67 -17.93 11.48
CA PRO A 360 17.75 -17.00 11.18
C PRO A 360 18.81 -17.04 12.29
N ASP A 361 20.06 -16.90 11.90
CA ASP A 361 21.20 -16.80 12.77
C ASP A 361 21.67 -15.35 12.95
N PRO A 362 22.66 -15.05 13.81
CA PRO A 362 23.18 -13.70 13.97
C PRO A 362 23.71 -13.05 12.68
N SER A 363 24.15 -13.84 11.69
CA SER A 363 24.61 -13.31 10.41
C SER A 363 23.46 -12.69 9.60
N SER A 364 22.26 -13.21 9.78
CA SER A 364 21.02 -12.68 9.18
C SER A 364 20.68 -11.26 9.66
N ALA A 365 21.24 -10.84 10.81
CA ALA A 365 21.06 -9.51 11.41
C ALA A 365 22.27 -8.57 11.18
N ALA A 366 23.26 -8.97 10.38
CA ALA A 366 24.51 -8.22 10.22
C ALA A 366 24.30 -6.77 9.78
N HIS A 367 23.37 -6.52 8.84
CA HIS A 367 23.07 -5.17 8.35
C HIS A 367 22.29 -4.35 9.39
N LEU A 368 21.42 -4.98 10.16
CA LEU A 368 20.71 -4.31 11.27
C LEU A 368 21.69 -3.95 12.40
N THR A 369 22.63 -4.84 12.72
CA THR A 369 23.71 -4.58 13.70
C THR A 369 24.56 -3.39 13.26
N TRP A 370 25.00 -3.39 11.99
CA TRP A 370 25.73 -2.25 11.42
C TRP A 370 24.93 -0.95 11.50
N LEU A 371 23.62 -0.98 11.18
CA LEU A 371 22.76 0.21 11.23
C LEU A 371 22.61 0.71 12.67
N ARG A 372 22.39 -0.21 13.64
CA ARG A 372 22.30 0.11 15.07
C ARG A 372 23.56 0.82 15.56
N ASP A 373 24.72 0.26 15.27
CA ASP A 373 26.00 0.81 15.72
C ASP A 373 26.29 2.18 15.12
N ARG A 374 25.79 2.42 13.89
CA ARG A 374 25.94 3.71 13.20
C ARG A 374 24.96 4.79 13.70
N LEU A 375 23.75 4.40 14.13
CA LEU A 375 22.70 5.33 14.53
C LEU A 375 22.64 5.57 16.05
N GLY A 376 23.22 4.66 16.87
CA GLY A 376 23.18 4.77 18.32
C GLY A 376 21.74 4.82 18.86
N ASP A 377 21.41 5.87 19.60
CA ASP A 377 20.09 6.05 20.22
C ASP A 377 18.96 6.29 19.23
N ARG A 378 19.28 6.67 18.01
CA ARG A 378 18.27 6.81 16.93
C ARG A 378 17.73 5.46 16.43
N PHE A 379 18.50 4.38 16.60
CA PHE A 379 18.04 3.04 16.28
C PHE A 379 17.17 2.49 17.41
N VAL A 380 15.88 2.34 17.14
CA VAL A 380 14.90 1.83 18.12
C VAL A 380 15.01 0.31 18.22
N ALA A 381 14.80 -0.37 17.10
CA ALA A 381 14.81 -1.83 17.02
C ALA A 381 15.17 -2.32 15.62
N GLY A 382 15.69 -3.55 15.54
CA GLY A 382 15.82 -4.34 14.34
C GLY A 382 14.98 -5.60 14.43
N VAL A 383 14.27 -5.93 13.35
CA VAL A 383 13.47 -7.16 13.29
C VAL A 383 13.87 -7.96 12.06
N VAL A 384 14.24 -9.22 12.25
CA VAL A 384 14.38 -10.21 11.18
C VAL A 384 13.08 -11.01 11.14
N LEU A 385 12.20 -10.69 10.19
CA LEU A 385 10.96 -11.42 9.95
C LEU A 385 11.27 -12.71 9.19
N HIS A 386 10.82 -13.84 9.73
CA HIS A 386 11.19 -15.16 9.22
C HIS A 386 10.01 -16.13 9.18
N THR A 387 10.19 -17.31 8.58
CA THR A 387 9.11 -18.27 8.34
C THR A 387 8.98 -19.37 9.43
N GLY A 388 9.81 -19.29 10.48
CA GLY A 388 9.72 -20.22 11.62
C GLY A 388 8.67 -19.82 12.66
N PRO A 389 8.45 -20.64 13.69
CA PRO A 389 7.36 -20.46 14.64
C PRO A 389 7.71 -19.61 15.88
N ALA A 390 8.97 -19.29 16.12
CA ALA A 390 9.42 -18.75 17.41
C ALA A 390 10.06 -17.36 17.31
N THR A 391 9.84 -16.52 18.32
CA THR A 391 10.55 -15.25 18.51
C THR A 391 11.75 -15.43 19.43
N PHE A 392 12.90 -14.86 19.06
CA PHE A 392 14.13 -14.91 19.86
C PHE A 392 15.07 -13.73 19.58
N GLY A 393 15.98 -13.44 20.52
CA GLY A 393 16.96 -12.36 20.36
C GLY A 393 18.09 -12.73 19.39
N LEU A 394 18.52 -11.78 18.56
CA LEU A 394 19.71 -11.87 17.70
C LEU A 394 20.82 -10.89 18.11
N GLY A 395 20.57 -10.07 19.12
CA GLY A 395 21.52 -9.10 19.66
C GLY A 395 20.83 -7.97 20.39
N ASP A 396 21.59 -6.98 20.83
CA ASP A 396 21.04 -5.79 21.47
C ASP A 396 20.06 -5.07 20.54
N ARG A 397 18.83 -4.89 20.97
CA ARG A 397 17.70 -4.27 20.21
C ARG A 397 17.42 -4.94 18.86
N ILE A 398 17.82 -6.21 18.65
CA ILE A 398 17.57 -6.96 17.42
C ILE A 398 16.91 -8.30 17.75
N ILE A 399 15.76 -8.53 17.12
CA ILE A 399 14.88 -9.68 17.38
C ILE A 399 14.63 -10.43 16.07
N ALA A 400 14.65 -11.75 16.09
CA ALA A 400 14.03 -12.59 15.08
C ALA A 400 12.59 -12.86 15.49
N ALA A 401 11.65 -12.65 14.59
CA ALA A 401 10.23 -12.89 14.84
C ALA A 401 9.54 -13.50 13.60
N PRO A 402 8.59 -14.42 13.79
CA PRO A 402 7.78 -14.92 12.69
C PRO A 402 7.06 -13.80 11.93
N ILE A 403 6.94 -13.93 10.60
CA ILE A 403 6.15 -12.98 9.80
C ILE A 403 4.71 -12.86 10.36
N SER A 404 4.20 -13.93 10.98
CA SER A 404 2.86 -13.95 11.58
C SER A 404 2.68 -12.98 12.76
N THR A 405 3.75 -12.43 13.32
CA THR A 405 3.65 -11.37 14.33
C THR A 405 2.96 -10.11 13.81
N LEU A 406 2.90 -9.91 12.47
CA LEU A 406 2.19 -8.79 11.85
C LEU A 406 0.66 -8.87 12.04
N TRP A 407 0.13 -10.03 12.41
CA TRP A 407 -1.31 -10.23 12.68
C TRP A 407 -1.61 -11.00 13.95
N ALA A 408 -0.67 -10.97 14.91
CA ALA A 408 -0.82 -11.60 16.22
C ALA A 408 -1.52 -10.69 17.22
#